data_e0c0e273a4f9870f39628e50c7c6200b
#
_entry.id   e0c0e273a4f9870f39628e50c7c6200b
#
_cell.length_a   1.000
_cell.length_b   1.000
_cell.length_c   1.000
_cell.angle_alpha   90.00
_cell.angle_beta   90.00
_cell.angle_gamma   90.00
#
_symmetry.space_group_name_H-M   'P 1'
#
loop_
_entity.id
_entity.type
_entity.pdbx_description
1 polymer ?
#
loop_
_entity_poly.entity_id
_entity_poly.type
_entity_poly.pdbx_seq_one_letter_code
_entity_poly.pdbx_strand_id
1 'polypeptide(L)'
;MDVAAFLLALVPIIWLVVMLLCFKWPAWKAAIGSFVLSCLLAFAWWHLPAAQIATASLEGFLMALWPIVLVIIAAVFTYNLCVRTGAMDVIGSMITSISSDRRLLALLVAWCFGGFMEGMAGFGTAVAIPAGMLAGLGFEAVPAVLICLLANGVPTPYGSIGIPIVTLGNVTGIDPIQLATYTALQLAPLTILCPFLMVIVASHGLKGLKGMMLMCLMAGVGFSAVEMAIAMFMGPELA
;
A
#
# COMPACT_ATOMS: atom_id res chain seq x y z
N MET A 1 -15.42 -24.88 -6.40
CA MET A 1 -15.20 -24.12 -5.15
C MET A 1 -16.52 -24.07 -4.41
N ASP A 2 -16.50 -24.40 -3.13
CA ASP A 2 -17.69 -24.35 -2.29
C ASP A 2 -17.95 -22.89 -1.94
N VAL A 3 -19.07 -22.31 -2.45
CA VAL A 3 -19.42 -20.90 -2.24
C VAL A 3 -19.56 -20.58 -0.75
N ALA A 4 -20.03 -21.55 0.05
CA ALA A 4 -20.16 -21.39 1.48
C ALA A 4 -18.77 -21.25 2.16
N ALA A 5 -17.79 -22.06 1.77
CA ALA A 5 -16.43 -21.97 2.28
C ALA A 5 -15.78 -20.63 1.90
N PHE A 6 -16.01 -20.13 0.68
CA PHE A 6 -15.53 -18.83 0.25
C PHE A 6 -16.13 -17.68 1.08
N LEU A 7 -17.46 -17.69 1.29
CA LEU A 7 -18.13 -16.67 2.11
C LEU A 7 -17.64 -16.68 3.55
N LEU A 8 -17.42 -17.87 4.13
CA LEU A 8 -16.89 -18.02 5.48
C LEU A 8 -15.44 -17.51 5.60
N ALA A 9 -14.62 -17.73 4.58
CA ALA A 9 -13.26 -17.21 4.56
C ALA A 9 -13.20 -15.67 4.52
N LEU A 10 -14.24 -15.00 4.01
CA LEU A 10 -14.35 -13.54 4.02
C LEU A 10 -14.77 -12.97 5.38
N VAL A 11 -15.36 -13.77 6.27
CA VAL A 11 -15.90 -13.29 7.56
C VAL A 11 -14.85 -12.55 8.41
N PRO A 12 -13.60 -13.03 8.59
CA PRO A 12 -12.60 -12.29 9.36
C PRO A 12 -12.21 -10.95 8.71
N ILE A 13 -12.25 -10.85 7.38
CA ILE A 13 -11.96 -9.61 6.64
C ILE A 13 -13.11 -8.63 6.84
N ILE A 14 -14.36 -9.09 6.68
CA ILE A 14 -15.55 -8.28 6.91
C ILE A 14 -15.58 -7.79 8.36
N TRP A 15 -15.21 -8.65 9.32
CA TRP A 15 -15.09 -8.26 10.73
C TRP A 15 -14.13 -7.08 10.90
N LEU A 16 -12.93 -7.14 10.32
CA LEU A 16 -11.96 -6.03 10.38
C LEU A 16 -12.56 -4.73 9.85
N VAL A 17 -13.17 -4.77 8.66
CA VAL A 17 -13.77 -3.58 8.03
C VAL A 17 -14.89 -3.00 8.91
N VAL A 18 -15.79 -3.84 9.40
CA VAL A 18 -16.93 -3.41 10.25
C VAL A 18 -16.44 -2.82 11.57
N MET A 19 -15.48 -3.48 12.24
CA MET A 19 -14.98 -3.00 13.53
C MET A 19 -14.21 -1.69 13.40
N LEU A 20 -13.43 -1.50 12.32
CA LEU A 20 -12.69 -0.27 12.09
C LEU A 20 -13.60 0.89 11.67
N LEU A 21 -14.53 0.65 10.72
CA LEU A 21 -15.35 1.72 10.12
C LEU A 21 -16.61 2.03 10.94
N CYS A 22 -17.35 1.01 11.37
CA CYS A 22 -18.63 1.20 12.05
C CYS A 22 -18.46 1.41 13.57
N PHE A 23 -17.66 0.56 14.20
CA PHE A 23 -17.46 0.62 15.66
C PHE A 23 -16.27 1.46 16.08
N LYS A 24 -15.43 1.92 15.11
CA LYS A 24 -14.24 2.75 15.37
C LYS A 24 -13.30 2.16 16.42
N TRP A 25 -13.20 0.84 16.45
CA TRP A 25 -12.29 0.16 17.37
C TRP A 25 -10.83 0.45 16.98
N PRO A 26 -9.91 0.51 17.95
CA PRO A 26 -8.49 0.60 17.64
C PRO A 26 -8.05 -0.65 16.87
N ALA A 27 -7.19 -0.48 15.86
CA ALA A 27 -6.79 -1.51 14.90
C ALA A 27 -6.33 -2.82 15.57
N TRP A 28 -5.58 -2.74 16.68
CA TRP A 28 -5.11 -3.91 17.40
C TRP A 28 -6.23 -4.78 17.98
N LYS A 29 -7.32 -4.17 18.48
CA LYS A 29 -8.49 -4.92 18.99
C LYS A 29 -9.24 -5.61 17.86
N ALA A 30 -9.44 -4.89 16.74
CA ALA A 30 -10.09 -5.45 15.56
C ALA A 30 -9.28 -6.62 14.98
N ALA A 31 -7.94 -6.50 14.95
CA ALA A 31 -7.03 -7.55 14.48
C ALA A 31 -7.06 -8.79 15.38
N ILE A 32 -7.04 -8.64 16.71
CA ILE A 32 -7.16 -9.78 17.64
C ILE A 32 -8.50 -10.49 17.45
N GLY A 33 -9.60 -9.73 17.31
CA GLY A 33 -10.92 -10.31 17.05
C GLY A 33 -10.97 -11.09 15.74
N SER A 34 -10.40 -10.55 14.66
CA SER A 34 -10.29 -11.24 13.37
C SER A 34 -9.45 -12.51 13.47
N PHE A 35 -8.33 -12.47 14.18
CA PHE A 35 -7.47 -13.64 14.41
C PHE A 35 -8.20 -14.75 15.16
N VAL A 36 -8.88 -14.41 16.27
CA VAL A 36 -9.68 -15.39 17.03
C VAL A 36 -10.77 -15.99 16.17
N LEU A 37 -11.47 -15.15 15.39
CA LEU A 37 -12.53 -15.61 14.47
C LEU A 37 -11.98 -16.54 13.39
N SER A 38 -10.80 -16.25 12.83
CA SER A 38 -10.13 -17.13 11.87
C SER A 38 -9.77 -18.48 12.49
N CYS A 39 -9.23 -18.51 13.71
CA CYS A 39 -8.93 -19.74 14.43
C CYS A 39 -10.18 -20.58 14.71
N LEU A 40 -11.27 -19.92 15.11
CA LEU A 40 -12.55 -20.59 15.38
C LEU A 40 -13.14 -21.19 14.10
N LEU A 41 -13.11 -20.48 12.98
CA LEU A 41 -13.57 -20.99 11.69
C LEU A 41 -12.70 -22.15 11.20
N ALA A 42 -11.38 -22.04 11.34
CA ALA A 42 -10.44 -23.11 11.00
C ALA A 42 -10.74 -24.40 11.78
N PHE A 43 -11.06 -24.27 13.07
CA PHE A 43 -11.38 -25.42 13.91
C PHE A 43 -12.80 -25.97 13.63
N ALA A 44 -13.81 -25.10 13.58
CA ALA A 44 -15.20 -25.51 13.53
C ALA A 44 -15.68 -25.95 12.12
N TRP A 45 -15.20 -25.25 11.07
CA TRP A 45 -15.65 -25.50 9.70
C TRP A 45 -14.67 -26.36 8.90
N TRP A 46 -13.38 -26.04 8.96
CA TRP A 46 -12.35 -26.81 8.24
C TRP A 46 -11.82 -28.01 9.04
N HIS A 47 -12.30 -28.20 10.28
CA HIS A 47 -11.92 -29.32 11.15
C HIS A 47 -10.39 -29.48 11.30
N LEU A 48 -9.64 -28.37 11.25
CA LEU A 48 -8.19 -28.42 11.42
C LEU A 48 -7.83 -28.79 12.87
N PRO A 49 -6.85 -29.68 13.07
CA PRO A 49 -6.36 -30.02 14.40
C PRO A 49 -5.84 -28.78 15.13
N ALA A 50 -6.11 -28.67 16.42
CA ALA A 50 -5.65 -27.53 17.25
C ALA A 50 -4.13 -27.33 17.18
N ALA A 51 -3.35 -28.42 17.04
CA ALA A 51 -1.91 -28.33 16.86
C ALA A 51 -1.53 -27.62 15.54
N GLN A 52 -2.23 -27.87 14.46
CA GLN A 52 -1.96 -27.18 13.17
C GLN A 52 -2.34 -25.70 13.25
N ILE A 53 -3.45 -25.36 13.91
CA ILE A 53 -3.84 -23.96 14.12
C ILE A 53 -2.79 -23.25 14.97
N ALA A 54 -2.28 -23.88 16.03
CA ALA A 54 -1.25 -23.30 16.88
C ALA A 54 0.09 -23.11 16.13
N THR A 55 0.53 -24.10 15.34
CA THR A 55 1.77 -23.99 14.55
C THR A 55 1.66 -22.93 13.46
N ALA A 56 0.54 -22.89 12.70
CA ALA A 56 0.29 -21.85 11.71
C ALA A 56 0.22 -20.44 12.33
N SER A 57 -0.38 -20.31 13.53
CA SER A 57 -0.41 -19.06 14.27
C SER A 57 0.98 -18.60 14.73
N LEU A 58 1.81 -19.53 15.19
CA LEU A 58 3.20 -19.26 15.58
C LEU A 58 4.04 -18.87 14.36
N GLU A 59 3.88 -19.58 13.25
CA GLU A 59 4.56 -19.25 11.98
C GLU A 59 4.19 -17.86 11.50
N GLY A 60 2.91 -17.52 11.47
CA GLY A 60 2.44 -16.17 11.08
C GLY A 60 2.97 -15.09 12.03
N PHE A 61 3.06 -15.37 13.34
CA PHE A 61 3.63 -14.45 14.32
C PHE A 61 5.14 -14.25 14.08
N LEU A 62 5.89 -15.30 13.82
CA LEU A 62 7.32 -15.24 13.52
C LEU A 62 7.58 -14.50 12.21
N MET A 63 6.77 -14.75 11.18
CA MET A 63 6.83 -14.00 9.91
C MET A 63 6.55 -12.51 10.10
N ALA A 64 5.64 -12.15 10.99
CA ALA A 64 5.39 -10.75 11.31
C ALA A 64 6.58 -10.10 12.03
N LEU A 65 7.23 -10.81 12.95
CA LEU A 65 8.42 -10.31 13.66
C LEU A 65 9.63 -10.20 12.72
N TRP A 66 9.80 -11.20 11.86
CA TRP A 66 10.92 -11.28 10.93
C TRP A 66 10.43 -11.66 9.54
N PRO A 67 10.50 -10.81 8.50
CA PRO A 67 11.24 -9.52 8.41
C PRO A 67 10.41 -8.26 8.69
N ILE A 68 9.04 -8.35 8.78
CA ILE A 68 8.14 -7.20 8.67
C ILE A 68 8.42 -6.12 9.73
N VAL A 69 8.47 -6.50 11.01
CA VAL A 69 8.73 -5.55 12.10
C VAL A 69 10.11 -4.90 11.97
N LEU A 70 11.12 -5.63 11.50
CA LEU A 70 12.46 -5.07 11.30
C LEU A 70 12.48 -4.00 10.18
N VAL A 71 11.77 -4.25 9.08
CA VAL A 71 11.63 -3.26 7.99
C VAL A 71 10.95 -2.00 8.52
N ILE A 72 9.88 -2.15 9.30
CA ILE A 72 9.18 -1.00 9.91
C ILE A 72 10.11 -0.22 10.85
N ILE A 73 10.87 -0.91 11.71
CA ILE A 73 11.84 -0.26 12.63
C ILE A 73 12.89 0.51 11.82
N ALA A 74 13.49 -0.11 10.81
CA ALA A 74 14.50 0.52 9.98
C ALA A 74 13.94 1.73 9.21
N ALA A 75 12.73 1.62 8.65
CA ALA A 75 12.06 2.71 7.95
C ALA A 75 11.76 3.89 8.87
N VAL A 76 11.19 3.64 10.06
CA VAL A 76 10.90 4.68 11.06
C VAL A 76 12.19 5.32 11.57
N PHE A 77 13.23 4.52 11.79
CA PHE A 77 14.55 5.05 12.19
C PHE A 77 15.12 5.98 11.11
N THR A 78 15.15 5.53 9.86
CA THR A 78 15.66 6.33 8.73
C THR A 78 14.85 7.61 8.55
N TYR A 79 13.52 7.53 8.64
CA TYR A 79 12.65 8.71 8.58
C TYR A 79 12.99 9.72 9.69
N ASN A 80 13.06 9.25 10.95
CA ASN A 80 13.40 10.13 12.07
C ASN A 80 14.80 10.75 11.93
N LEU A 81 15.75 10.00 11.37
CA LEU A 81 17.08 10.50 11.07
C LEU A 81 17.01 11.62 10.03
N CYS A 82 16.30 11.41 8.91
CA CYS A 82 16.10 12.42 7.87
C CYS A 82 15.42 13.69 8.40
N VAL A 83 14.42 13.55 9.27
CA VAL A 83 13.77 14.69 9.93
C VAL A 83 14.73 15.44 10.84
N ARG A 84 15.48 14.72 11.69
CA ARG A 84 16.42 15.36 12.64
C ARG A 84 17.63 16.00 11.97
N THR A 85 18.07 15.48 10.84
CA THR A 85 19.19 16.05 10.07
C THR A 85 18.79 17.18 9.14
N GLY A 86 17.50 17.49 9.00
CA GLY A 86 16.98 18.48 8.05
C GLY A 86 16.98 17.97 6.59
N ALA A 87 17.30 16.71 6.34
CA ALA A 87 17.29 16.14 4.99
C ALA A 87 15.90 16.19 4.33
N MET A 88 14.82 16.07 5.16
CA MET A 88 13.45 16.21 4.66
C MET A 88 13.14 17.62 4.15
N ASP A 89 13.69 18.66 4.76
CA ASP A 89 13.52 20.05 4.31
C ASP A 89 14.25 20.27 2.97
N VAL A 90 15.42 19.65 2.81
CA VAL A 90 16.16 19.68 1.54
C VAL A 90 15.35 18.97 0.43
N ILE A 91 14.85 17.78 0.69
CA ILE A 91 14.00 17.04 -0.27
C ILE A 91 12.76 17.87 -0.61
N GLY A 92 12.09 18.44 0.39
CA GLY A 92 10.93 19.31 0.19
C GLY A 92 11.27 20.52 -0.69
N SER A 93 12.39 21.20 -0.43
CA SER A 93 12.84 22.35 -1.21
C SER A 93 13.21 21.98 -2.65
N MET A 94 13.83 20.82 -2.87
CA MET A 94 14.12 20.30 -4.21
C MET A 94 12.83 20.06 -5.01
N ILE A 95 11.84 19.42 -4.39
CA ILE A 95 10.54 19.13 -5.05
C ILE A 95 9.81 20.44 -5.37
N THR A 96 9.78 21.42 -4.45
CA THR A 96 9.14 22.71 -4.68
C THR A 96 9.86 23.59 -5.70
N SER A 97 11.16 23.36 -5.91
CA SER A 97 11.91 24.05 -6.97
C SER A 97 11.47 23.64 -8.38
N ILE A 98 10.87 22.45 -8.53
CA ILE A 98 10.39 21.93 -9.82
C ILE A 98 9.10 22.65 -10.24
N SER A 99 8.19 22.89 -9.30
CA SER A 99 6.92 23.59 -9.58
C SER A 99 6.28 24.15 -8.33
N SER A 100 5.54 25.25 -8.52
CA SER A 100 4.63 25.81 -7.52
C SER A 100 3.17 25.37 -7.71
N ASP A 101 2.86 24.61 -8.78
CA ASP A 101 1.49 24.11 -9.01
C ASP A 101 1.19 22.96 -8.02
N ARG A 102 0.20 23.20 -7.14
CA ARG A 102 -0.22 22.22 -6.13
C ARG A 102 -0.57 20.86 -6.71
N ARG A 103 -1.13 20.81 -7.92
CA ARG A 103 -1.53 19.58 -8.60
C ARG A 103 -0.30 18.75 -9.00
N LEU A 104 0.72 19.43 -9.53
CA LEU A 104 1.98 18.78 -9.87
C LEU A 104 2.75 18.37 -8.62
N LEU A 105 2.75 19.18 -7.56
CA LEU A 105 3.34 18.81 -6.28
C LEU A 105 2.69 17.56 -5.68
N ALA A 106 1.36 17.43 -5.78
CA ALA A 106 0.66 16.22 -5.33
C ALA A 106 1.14 14.96 -6.09
N LEU A 107 1.33 15.06 -7.43
CA LEU A 107 1.88 13.96 -8.22
C LEU A 107 3.34 13.66 -7.87
N LEU A 108 4.19 14.67 -7.75
CA LEU A 108 5.60 14.47 -7.44
C LEU A 108 5.81 13.86 -6.05
N VAL A 109 5.08 14.38 -5.04
CA VAL A 109 5.25 13.92 -3.64
C VAL A 109 4.53 12.62 -3.40
N ALA A 110 3.26 12.50 -3.75
CA ALA A 110 2.50 11.30 -3.38
C ALA A 110 2.65 10.16 -4.40
N TRP A 111 2.69 10.46 -5.72
CA TRP A 111 2.82 9.42 -6.73
C TRP A 111 4.27 8.97 -6.91
N CYS A 112 5.18 9.91 -7.26
CA CYS A 112 6.55 9.52 -7.55
C CYS A 112 7.32 9.18 -6.28
N PHE A 113 7.39 10.09 -5.32
CA PHE A 113 8.14 9.85 -4.08
C PHE A 113 7.42 8.84 -3.17
N GLY A 114 6.08 8.91 -3.06
CA GLY A 114 5.29 7.93 -2.31
C GLY A 114 5.41 6.52 -2.88
N GLY A 115 5.33 6.34 -4.21
CA GLY A 115 5.54 5.05 -4.87
C GLY A 115 6.93 4.49 -4.62
N PHE A 116 7.97 5.32 -4.72
CA PHE A 116 9.33 4.93 -4.35
C PHE A 116 9.43 4.47 -2.89
N MET A 117 8.81 5.20 -1.96
CA MET A 117 8.78 4.85 -0.54
C MET A 117 8.01 3.56 -0.28
N GLU A 118 6.94 3.28 -1.03
CA GLU A 118 6.19 2.03 -0.91
C GLU A 118 7.05 0.84 -1.35
N GLY A 119 7.72 0.94 -2.48
CA GLY A 119 8.64 -0.10 -2.95
C GLY A 119 9.75 -0.42 -1.94
N MET A 120 10.33 0.60 -1.32
CA MET A 120 11.45 0.44 -0.38
C MET A 120 11.02 -0.01 1.02
N ALA A 121 9.97 0.58 1.58
CA ALA A 121 9.62 0.43 2.98
C ALA A 121 8.19 -0.11 3.22
N GLY A 122 7.23 0.26 2.40
CA GLY A 122 5.84 -0.14 2.54
C GLY A 122 5.24 0.18 3.92
N PHE A 123 4.30 -0.67 4.37
CA PHE A 123 3.71 -0.69 5.72
C PHE A 123 3.23 0.66 6.27
N GLY A 124 2.72 1.55 5.36
CA GLY A 124 2.15 2.83 5.74
C GLY A 124 3.15 4.00 5.82
N THR A 125 4.44 3.77 5.70
CA THR A 125 5.46 4.85 5.64
C THR A 125 5.29 5.70 4.39
N ALA A 126 4.92 5.08 3.28
CA ALA A 126 4.63 5.72 2.00
C ALA A 126 3.37 6.59 2.01
N VAL A 127 2.53 6.49 3.02
CA VAL A 127 1.40 7.41 3.25
C VAL A 127 1.80 8.50 4.23
N ALA A 128 2.37 8.12 5.37
CA ALA A 128 2.63 9.05 6.48
C ALA A 128 3.66 10.13 6.10
N ILE A 129 4.74 9.74 5.42
CA ILE A 129 5.83 10.66 5.05
C ILE A 129 5.38 11.64 3.96
N PRO A 130 4.85 11.20 2.79
CA PRO A 130 4.40 12.13 1.77
C PRO A 130 3.23 13.01 2.24
N ALA A 131 2.31 12.49 3.08
CA ALA A 131 1.23 13.31 3.63
C ALA A 131 1.76 14.42 4.55
N GLY A 132 2.77 14.13 5.38
CA GLY A 132 3.46 15.13 6.17
C GLY A 132 4.15 16.20 5.31
N MET A 133 4.80 15.77 4.20
CA MET A 133 5.41 16.70 3.24
C MET A 133 4.37 17.59 2.56
N LEU A 134 3.26 17.02 2.07
CA LEU A 134 2.17 17.79 1.46
C LEU A 134 1.56 18.79 2.45
N ALA A 135 1.38 18.39 3.71
CA ALA A 135 0.91 19.29 4.76
C ALA A 135 1.90 20.45 5.01
N GLY A 136 3.21 20.17 5.03
CA GLY A 136 4.26 21.19 5.09
C GLY A 136 4.27 22.14 3.89
N LEU A 137 3.80 21.68 2.71
CA LEU A 137 3.62 22.49 1.50
C LEU A 137 2.27 23.23 1.46
N GLY A 138 1.52 23.25 2.58
CA GLY A 138 0.28 24.00 2.73
C GLY A 138 -0.98 23.29 2.22
N PHE A 139 -0.93 21.97 2.02
CA PHE A 139 -2.15 21.19 1.81
C PHE A 139 -2.90 21.00 3.13
N GLU A 140 -4.22 20.98 3.07
CA GLU A 140 -5.04 20.58 4.21
C GLU A 140 -4.75 19.12 4.57
N ALA A 141 -4.75 18.79 5.86
CA ALA A 141 -4.34 17.47 6.35
C ALA A 141 -5.17 16.31 5.75
N VAL A 142 -6.50 16.48 5.66
CA VAL A 142 -7.39 15.42 5.13
C VAL A 142 -7.17 15.19 3.63
N PRO A 143 -7.18 16.20 2.75
CA PRO A 143 -6.80 16.03 1.35
C PRO A 143 -5.40 15.47 1.14
N ALA A 144 -4.40 15.90 1.93
CA ALA A 144 -3.04 15.37 1.84
C ALA A 144 -3.00 13.85 2.10
N VAL A 145 -3.64 13.40 3.16
CA VAL A 145 -3.74 11.96 3.48
C VAL A 145 -4.51 11.20 2.41
N LEU A 146 -5.63 11.74 1.91
CA LEU A 146 -6.42 11.11 0.86
C LEU A 146 -5.62 10.93 -0.43
N ILE A 147 -4.87 11.94 -0.85
CA ILE A 147 -4.00 11.88 -2.04
C ILE A 147 -2.96 10.77 -1.86
N CYS A 148 -2.31 10.70 -0.69
CA CYS A 148 -1.31 9.68 -0.41
C CYS A 148 -1.90 8.26 -0.32
N LEU A 149 -3.10 8.11 0.24
CA LEU A 149 -3.80 6.82 0.28
C LEU A 149 -4.20 6.34 -1.12
N LEU A 150 -4.68 7.25 -1.98
CA LEU A 150 -4.97 6.92 -3.38
C LEU A 150 -3.71 6.45 -4.10
N ALA A 151 -2.60 7.19 -3.96
CA ALA A 151 -1.32 6.85 -4.57
C ALA A 151 -0.80 5.49 -4.07
N ASN A 152 -0.91 5.24 -2.76
CA ASN A 152 -0.39 4.03 -2.12
C ASN A 152 -1.16 2.76 -2.50
N GLY A 153 -2.45 2.88 -2.81
CA GLY A 153 -3.30 1.72 -3.12
C GLY A 153 -2.86 0.92 -4.35
N VAL A 154 -2.08 1.53 -5.24
CA VAL A 154 -1.60 0.89 -6.47
C VAL A 154 -0.33 0.06 -6.26
N PRO A 155 0.78 0.61 -5.73
CA PRO A 155 2.03 -0.13 -5.58
C PRO A 155 2.04 -1.08 -4.37
N THR A 156 1.00 -1.09 -3.52
CA THR A 156 0.93 -1.92 -2.30
C THR A 156 1.26 -3.41 -2.50
N PRO A 157 0.84 -4.10 -3.57
CA PRO A 157 1.21 -5.51 -3.78
C PRO A 157 2.71 -5.73 -3.96
N TYR A 158 3.42 -4.73 -4.44
CA TYR A 158 4.87 -4.74 -4.66
C TYR A 158 5.64 -4.05 -3.53
N GLY A 159 4.93 -3.54 -2.53
CA GLY A 159 5.51 -2.85 -1.39
C GLY A 159 6.54 -3.69 -0.63
N SER A 160 7.49 -3.01 0.02
CA SER A 160 8.57 -3.65 0.78
C SER A 160 9.31 -4.75 -0.01
N ILE A 161 9.75 -4.41 -1.21
CA ILE A 161 10.51 -5.33 -2.08
C ILE A 161 9.68 -6.58 -2.45
N GLY A 162 8.39 -6.40 -2.76
CA GLY A 162 7.52 -7.47 -3.25
C GLY A 162 7.09 -8.50 -2.21
N ILE A 163 7.29 -8.26 -0.91
CA ILE A 163 6.94 -9.20 0.17
C ILE A 163 5.51 -9.75 0.03
N PRO A 164 4.46 -8.96 -0.26
CA PRO A 164 3.10 -9.48 -0.37
C PRO A 164 2.94 -10.57 -1.46
N ILE A 165 3.50 -10.34 -2.65
CA ILE A 165 3.42 -11.30 -3.77
C ILE A 165 4.29 -12.52 -3.51
N VAL A 166 5.51 -12.35 -2.98
CA VAL A 166 6.39 -13.46 -2.63
C VAL A 166 5.74 -14.33 -1.55
N THR A 167 5.13 -13.73 -0.54
CA THR A 167 4.41 -14.47 0.50
C THR A 167 3.21 -15.21 -0.08
N LEU A 168 2.44 -14.58 -0.98
CA LEU A 168 1.34 -15.23 -1.66
C LEU A 168 1.82 -16.44 -2.48
N GLY A 169 2.94 -16.31 -3.19
CA GLY A 169 3.58 -17.40 -3.93
C GLY A 169 3.95 -18.58 -3.03
N ASN A 170 4.57 -18.28 -1.89
CA ASN A 170 4.95 -19.32 -0.92
C ASN A 170 3.74 -20.06 -0.32
N VAL A 171 2.64 -19.36 -0.06
CA VAL A 171 1.43 -19.97 0.51
C VAL A 171 0.63 -20.75 -0.54
N THR A 172 0.58 -20.28 -1.78
CA THR A 172 -0.23 -20.89 -2.83
C THR A 172 0.52 -21.91 -3.68
N GLY A 173 1.86 -21.90 -3.65
CA GLY A 173 2.72 -22.68 -4.54
C GLY A 173 2.72 -22.20 -5.99
N ILE A 174 2.17 -21.01 -6.27
CA ILE A 174 2.18 -20.39 -7.59
C ILE A 174 3.47 -19.59 -7.77
N ASP A 175 4.05 -19.63 -8.97
CA ASP A 175 5.26 -18.89 -9.29
C ASP A 175 5.09 -17.37 -9.03
N PRO A 176 5.97 -16.74 -8.25
CA PRO A 176 5.88 -15.31 -7.91
C PRO A 176 5.89 -14.38 -9.13
N ILE A 177 6.59 -14.74 -10.21
CA ILE A 177 6.61 -13.96 -11.46
C ILE A 177 5.24 -13.97 -12.14
N GLN A 178 4.57 -15.14 -12.16
CA GLN A 178 3.21 -15.22 -12.67
C GLN A 178 2.25 -14.37 -11.84
N LEU A 179 2.32 -14.46 -10.50
CA LEU A 179 1.49 -13.68 -9.60
C LEU A 179 1.73 -12.18 -9.81
N ALA A 180 2.99 -11.74 -9.88
CA ALA A 180 3.35 -10.37 -10.16
C ALA A 180 2.75 -9.88 -11.48
N THR A 181 2.94 -10.64 -12.56
CA THR A 181 2.41 -10.30 -13.88
C THR A 181 0.90 -10.13 -13.89
N TYR A 182 0.16 -11.10 -13.31
CA TYR A 182 -1.30 -10.99 -13.25
C TYR A 182 -1.78 -9.86 -12.35
N THR A 183 -1.08 -9.60 -11.25
CA THR A 183 -1.39 -8.48 -10.35
C THR A 183 -1.20 -7.15 -11.07
N ALA A 184 -0.07 -6.93 -11.76
CA ALA A 184 0.17 -5.73 -12.56
C ALA A 184 -0.90 -5.55 -13.65
N LEU A 185 -1.27 -6.60 -14.36
CA LEU A 185 -2.31 -6.56 -15.39
C LEU A 185 -3.68 -6.14 -14.82
N GLN A 186 -4.05 -6.70 -13.66
CA GLN A 186 -5.32 -6.39 -12.99
C GLN A 186 -5.35 -4.96 -12.46
N LEU A 187 -4.22 -4.46 -11.95
CA LEU A 187 -4.10 -3.11 -11.39
C LEU A 187 -3.88 -2.04 -12.45
N ALA A 188 -3.42 -2.38 -13.65
CA ALA A 188 -3.10 -1.41 -14.70
C ALA A 188 -4.20 -0.35 -14.95
N PRO A 189 -5.51 -0.69 -15.04
CA PRO A 189 -6.55 0.32 -15.21
C PRO A 189 -6.62 1.29 -14.03
N LEU A 190 -6.44 0.80 -12.79
CA LEU A 190 -6.46 1.62 -11.58
C LEU A 190 -5.20 2.49 -11.49
N THR A 191 -4.03 1.94 -11.85
CA THR A 191 -2.76 2.66 -11.93
C THR A 191 -2.85 3.84 -12.87
N ILE A 192 -3.47 3.65 -14.05
CA ILE A 192 -3.67 4.73 -15.02
C ILE A 192 -4.66 5.79 -14.51
N LEU A 193 -5.71 5.37 -13.81
CA LEU A 193 -6.75 6.27 -13.31
C LEU A 193 -6.32 7.07 -12.07
N CYS A 194 -5.45 6.51 -11.23
CA CYS A 194 -5.09 7.06 -9.94
C CYS A 194 -4.53 8.50 -9.99
N PRO A 195 -3.59 8.87 -10.89
CA PRO A 195 -3.09 10.24 -10.99
C PRO A 195 -4.20 11.27 -11.28
N PHE A 196 -5.23 10.88 -12.04
CA PHE A 196 -6.38 11.77 -12.31
C PHE A 196 -7.19 12.01 -11.03
N LEU A 197 -7.46 10.95 -10.26
CA LEU A 197 -8.17 11.07 -8.98
C LEU A 197 -7.40 11.95 -7.98
N MET A 198 -6.08 11.77 -7.91
CA MET A 198 -5.22 12.60 -7.06
C MET A 198 -5.28 14.08 -7.42
N VAL A 199 -5.24 14.42 -8.72
CA VAL A 199 -5.35 15.80 -9.20
C VAL A 199 -6.74 16.37 -8.91
N ILE A 200 -7.81 15.57 -9.04
CA ILE A 200 -9.17 16.00 -8.68
C ILE A 200 -9.27 16.36 -7.20
N VAL A 201 -8.70 15.53 -6.32
CA VAL A 201 -8.67 15.79 -4.87
C VAL A 201 -7.81 17.02 -4.56
N ALA A 202 -6.61 17.14 -5.15
CA ALA A 202 -5.69 18.25 -4.94
C ALA A 202 -6.26 19.61 -5.39
N SER A 203 -7.16 19.62 -6.38
CA SER A 203 -7.78 20.82 -6.94
C SER A 203 -9.23 21.04 -6.50
N HIS A 204 -9.75 20.19 -5.62
CA HIS A 204 -11.14 20.20 -5.15
C HIS A 204 -12.19 20.13 -6.29
N GLY A 205 -11.87 19.47 -7.41
CA GLY A 205 -12.84 19.25 -8.47
C GLY A 205 -12.29 18.89 -9.84
N LEU A 206 -13.20 18.47 -10.73
CA LEU A 206 -12.89 18.02 -12.10
C LEU A 206 -12.22 19.10 -12.97
N LYS A 207 -12.48 20.38 -12.67
CA LYS A 207 -11.89 21.51 -13.44
C LYS A 207 -10.35 21.55 -13.29
N GLY A 208 -9.82 20.98 -12.21
CA GLY A 208 -8.38 20.86 -11.99
C GLY A 208 -7.64 19.97 -12.97
N LEU A 209 -8.34 19.08 -13.68
CA LEU A 209 -7.73 18.25 -14.73
C LEU A 209 -7.35 19.06 -15.98
N LYS A 210 -7.94 20.23 -16.17
CA LYS A 210 -7.62 21.06 -17.34
C LYS A 210 -6.15 21.49 -17.31
N GLY A 211 -5.41 21.11 -18.33
CA GLY A 211 -3.96 21.33 -18.45
C GLY A 211 -3.08 20.28 -17.76
N MET A 212 -3.65 19.35 -16.97
CA MET A 212 -2.91 18.29 -16.30
C MET A 212 -3.17 16.89 -16.90
N MET A 213 -4.09 16.76 -17.87
CA MET A 213 -4.49 15.47 -18.41
C MET A 213 -3.32 14.68 -19.00
N LEU A 214 -2.44 15.35 -19.76
CA LEU A 214 -1.26 14.70 -20.34
C LEU A 214 -0.29 14.22 -19.24
N MET A 215 -0.05 15.03 -18.22
CA MET A 215 0.81 14.66 -17.08
C MET A 215 0.24 13.46 -16.32
N CYS A 216 -1.06 13.47 -16.02
CA CYS A 216 -1.72 12.34 -15.37
C CYS A 216 -1.64 11.07 -16.22
N LEU A 217 -1.86 11.18 -17.52
CA LEU A 217 -1.76 10.04 -18.44
C LEU A 217 -0.34 9.50 -18.50
N MET A 218 0.66 10.37 -18.67
CA MET A 218 2.07 9.97 -18.67
C MET A 218 2.49 9.33 -17.35
N ALA A 219 2.08 9.89 -16.21
CA ALA A 219 2.35 9.34 -14.89
C ALA A 219 1.71 7.95 -14.71
N GLY A 220 0.44 7.78 -15.07
CA GLY A 220 -0.26 6.51 -14.92
C GLY A 220 0.20 5.44 -15.91
N VAL A 221 0.24 5.77 -17.21
CA VAL A 221 0.68 4.82 -18.25
C VAL A 221 2.16 4.48 -18.11
N GLY A 222 3.00 5.49 -17.84
CA GLY A 222 4.44 5.28 -17.68
C GLY A 222 4.73 4.36 -16.49
N PHE A 223 4.10 4.60 -15.34
CA PHE A 223 4.24 3.74 -14.17
C PHE A 223 3.75 2.31 -14.47
N SER A 224 2.52 2.17 -14.99
CA SER A 224 1.93 0.87 -15.30
C SER A 224 2.74 0.07 -16.31
N ALA A 225 3.30 0.72 -17.34
CA ALA A 225 4.11 0.04 -18.36
C ALA A 225 5.44 -0.46 -17.78
N VAL A 226 6.10 0.35 -16.96
CA VAL A 226 7.37 -0.02 -16.31
C VAL A 226 7.14 -1.12 -15.27
N GLU A 227 6.13 -0.96 -14.40
CA GLU A 227 5.73 -1.97 -13.42
C GLU A 227 5.43 -3.32 -14.09
N MET A 228 4.63 -3.31 -15.17
CA MET A 228 4.30 -4.51 -15.94
C MET A 228 5.55 -5.16 -16.53
N ALA A 229 6.43 -4.37 -17.15
CA ALA A 229 7.66 -4.89 -17.75
C ALA A 229 8.57 -5.52 -16.68
N ILE A 230 8.75 -4.86 -15.54
CA ILE A 230 9.58 -5.37 -14.46
C ILE A 230 8.94 -6.62 -13.84
N ALA A 231 7.63 -6.63 -13.57
CA ALA A 231 6.91 -7.79 -13.05
C ALA A 231 7.05 -9.02 -13.95
N MET A 232 7.02 -8.83 -15.27
CA MET A 232 7.15 -9.92 -16.26
C MET A 232 8.56 -10.49 -16.37
N PHE A 233 9.58 -9.64 -16.31
CA PHE A 233 10.95 -10.03 -16.65
C PHE A 233 11.90 -10.15 -15.45
N MET A 234 11.62 -9.44 -14.36
CA MET A 234 12.54 -9.34 -13.21
C MET A 234 11.90 -9.86 -11.91
N GLY A 235 10.57 -9.96 -11.83
CA GLY A 235 9.87 -10.44 -10.66
C GLY A 235 9.28 -9.34 -9.77
N PRO A 236 8.63 -9.74 -8.66
CA PRO A 236 7.91 -8.81 -7.78
C PRO A 236 8.80 -7.89 -6.95
N GLU A 237 10.08 -8.26 -6.74
CA GLU A 237 10.97 -7.54 -5.84
C GLU A 237 11.41 -6.16 -6.39
N LEU A 238 11.33 -5.98 -7.70
CA LEU A 238 11.74 -4.76 -8.39
C LEU A 238 10.59 -4.03 -9.10
N ALA A 239 9.40 -4.62 -9.12
CA ALA A 239 8.19 -4.09 -9.82
C ALA A 239 7.41 -2.98 -9.02
#